data_3de925ea57b33bb2d337bb10e50b8219
#
_entry.id   3de925ea57b33bb2d337bb10e50b8219
#
_cell.length_a   1.000
_cell.length_b   1.000
_cell.length_c   1.000
_cell.angle_alpha   90.00
_cell.angle_beta   90.00
_cell.angle_gamma   90.00
#
_symmetry.space_group_name_H-M   'P 1'
#
loop_
_entity.id
_entity.type
_entity.pdbx_description
1 polymer ?
#
loop_
_entity_poly.entity_id
_entity_poly.type
_entity_poly.pdbx_seq_one_letter_code
_entity_poly.pdbx_strand_id
1 'polypeptide(L)'
;MANRLAGHLDQLVSPNQSAFIKGRFILDNFMLVQHTTKFLHQQKQPRNLMKLDITKAFDSVSWPFLLEVLKYLGFGPIWRDIICGLLASSSTQILLNGSLGNKIAHRRGLRQGDPPSPMLFILVMDILCAMVKKASEEGLLQPLATRAL
;
A
#
# COMPACT_ATOMS: atom_id res chain seq x y z
N MET A 1 -10.02 15.95 4.93
CA MET A 1 -9.49 15.21 3.78
C MET A 1 -9.44 13.71 4.06
N ALA A 2 -8.76 13.25 5.10
CA ALA A 2 -8.66 11.83 5.46
C ALA A 2 -10.03 11.11 5.55
N ASN A 3 -11.01 11.66 6.26
CA ASN A 3 -12.34 11.05 6.39
C ASN A 3 -13.08 10.91 5.04
N ARG A 4 -12.86 11.84 4.12
CA ARG A 4 -13.45 11.74 2.76
C ARG A 4 -12.79 10.63 1.95
N LEU A 5 -11.47 10.51 2.03
CA LEU A 5 -10.74 9.43 1.37
C LEU A 5 -11.12 8.07 1.95
N ALA A 6 -11.20 7.96 3.28
CA ALA A 6 -11.60 6.72 3.96
C ALA A 6 -12.97 6.18 3.50
N GLY A 7 -13.92 7.07 3.20
CA GLY A 7 -15.26 6.69 2.73
C GLY A 7 -15.29 6.10 1.31
N HIS A 8 -14.24 6.28 0.52
CA HIS A 8 -14.15 5.78 -0.85
C HIS A 8 -13.08 4.69 -1.02
N LEU A 9 -12.24 4.46 -0.01
CA LEU A 9 -11.07 3.60 -0.12
C LEU A 9 -11.46 2.15 -0.48
N ASP A 10 -12.58 1.66 0.03
CA ASP A 10 -13.07 0.31 -0.25
C ASP A 10 -13.35 0.06 -1.75
N GLN A 11 -13.77 1.11 -2.47
CA GLN A 11 -14.05 1.05 -3.90
C GLN A 11 -12.80 1.26 -4.78
N LEU A 12 -11.74 1.83 -4.20
CA LEU A 12 -10.53 2.21 -4.92
C LEU A 12 -9.45 1.14 -4.92
N VAL A 13 -9.52 0.18 -3.97
CA VAL A 13 -8.48 -0.83 -3.78
C VAL A 13 -9.01 -2.23 -3.94
N SER A 14 -8.14 -3.15 -4.31
CA SER A 14 -8.47 -4.56 -4.52
C SER A 14 -9.06 -5.21 -3.26
N PRO A 15 -9.93 -6.23 -3.42
CA PRO A 15 -10.54 -6.95 -2.28
C PRO A 15 -9.53 -7.60 -1.34
N ASN A 16 -8.34 -7.92 -1.84
CA ASN A 16 -7.28 -8.58 -1.08
C ASN A 16 -6.55 -7.66 -0.10
N GLN A 17 -6.71 -6.33 -0.25
CA GLN A 17 -6.15 -5.36 0.68
C GLN A 17 -7.05 -5.22 1.90
N SER A 18 -6.53 -5.54 3.09
CA SER A 18 -7.31 -5.50 4.34
C SER A 18 -6.86 -4.43 5.32
N ALA A 19 -5.62 -3.92 5.21
CA ALA A 19 -5.11 -2.95 6.16
C ALA A 19 -5.79 -1.58 5.99
N PHE A 20 -6.12 -0.92 7.10
CA PHE A 20 -6.66 0.44 7.19
C PHE A 20 -7.99 0.68 6.44
N ILE A 21 -8.72 -0.36 6.06
CA ILE A 21 -10.02 -0.27 5.42
C ILE A 21 -11.09 -0.70 6.41
N LYS A 22 -12.10 0.15 6.60
CA LYS A 22 -13.19 -0.13 7.52
C LYS A 22 -13.94 -1.40 7.08
N GLY A 23 -14.15 -2.32 8.03
CA GLY A 23 -14.88 -3.57 7.77
C GLY A 23 -14.05 -4.69 7.17
N ARG A 24 -12.76 -4.47 6.88
CA ARG A 24 -11.82 -5.53 6.48
C ARG A 24 -10.89 -5.88 7.63
N PHE A 25 -10.57 -7.15 7.79
CA PHE A 25 -9.74 -7.64 8.89
C PHE A 25 -8.43 -8.24 8.36
N ILE A 26 -7.31 -7.76 8.88
CA ILE A 26 -5.98 -8.30 8.55
C ILE A 26 -5.88 -9.80 8.91
N LEU A 27 -6.62 -10.22 9.94
CA LEU A 27 -6.65 -11.61 10.36
C LEU A 27 -7.15 -12.55 9.26
N ASP A 28 -8.06 -12.10 8.41
CA ASP A 28 -8.58 -12.92 7.28
C ASP A 28 -7.46 -13.28 6.31
N ASN A 29 -6.57 -12.34 6.00
CA ASN A 29 -5.39 -12.61 5.16
C ASN A 29 -4.41 -13.57 5.84
N PHE A 30 -4.22 -13.44 7.15
CA PHE A 30 -3.38 -14.38 7.91
C PHE A 30 -3.97 -15.79 7.88
N MET A 31 -5.26 -15.93 8.12
CA MET A 31 -5.96 -17.22 8.09
C MET A 31 -5.91 -17.84 6.68
N LEU A 32 -6.09 -17.02 5.63
CA LEU A 32 -5.97 -17.47 4.25
C LEU A 32 -4.58 -18.08 3.98
N VAL A 33 -3.51 -17.39 4.36
CA VAL A 33 -2.13 -17.88 4.20
C VAL A 33 -1.93 -19.19 4.98
N GLN A 34 -2.40 -19.25 6.22
CA GLN A 34 -2.27 -20.43 7.06
C GLN A 34 -3.00 -21.64 6.46
N HIS A 35 -4.25 -21.46 6.04
CA HIS A 35 -5.05 -22.51 5.43
C HIS A 35 -4.45 -22.99 4.10
N THR A 36 -4.02 -22.06 3.25
CA THR A 36 -3.36 -22.37 1.98
C THR A 36 -2.09 -23.17 2.20
N THR A 37 -1.26 -22.75 3.15
CA THR A 37 0.00 -23.46 3.46
C THR A 37 -0.26 -24.87 3.97
N LYS A 38 -1.23 -25.07 4.86
CA LYS A 38 -1.64 -26.40 5.33
C LYS A 38 -2.14 -27.27 4.18
N PHE A 39 -3.00 -26.73 3.32
CA PHE A 39 -3.54 -27.44 2.17
C PHE A 39 -2.43 -27.89 1.21
N LEU A 40 -1.50 -27.00 0.84
CA LEU A 40 -0.38 -27.33 -0.04
C LEU A 40 0.55 -28.39 0.57
N HIS A 41 0.79 -28.33 1.88
CA HIS A 41 1.58 -29.33 2.60
C HIS A 41 0.92 -30.72 2.54
N GLN A 42 -0.38 -30.78 2.75
CA GLN A 42 -1.15 -32.03 2.66
C GLN A 42 -1.13 -32.62 1.24
N GLN A 43 -1.15 -31.78 0.21
CA GLN A 43 -1.10 -32.20 -1.19
C GLN A 43 0.30 -32.68 -1.63
N LYS A 44 1.33 -32.52 -0.79
CA LYS A 44 2.73 -32.85 -1.11
C LYS A 44 3.21 -32.26 -2.44
N GLN A 45 2.66 -31.09 -2.81
CA GLN A 45 3.01 -30.38 -4.04
C GLN A 45 4.15 -29.40 -3.75
N PRO A 46 5.24 -29.41 -4.52
CA PRO A 46 6.28 -28.39 -4.39
C PRO A 46 5.73 -27.04 -4.79
N ARG A 47 5.67 -26.10 -3.85
CA ARG A 47 5.21 -24.73 -4.05
C ARG A 47 6.09 -23.78 -3.22
N ASN A 48 6.25 -22.59 -3.72
CA ASN A 48 6.98 -21.53 -3.03
C ASN A 48 6.00 -20.51 -2.46
N LEU A 49 6.13 -20.19 -1.18
CA LEU A 49 5.48 -19.05 -0.54
C LEU A 49 6.49 -17.90 -0.48
N MET A 50 6.20 -16.80 -1.16
CA MET A 50 7.02 -15.61 -1.11
C MET A 50 6.36 -14.55 -0.23
N LYS A 51 7.04 -14.16 0.86
CA LYS A 51 6.66 -13.02 1.69
C LYS A 51 7.52 -11.83 1.30
N LEU A 52 6.88 -10.75 0.88
CA LEU A 52 7.56 -9.48 0.58
C LEU A 52 7.48 -8.57 1.79
N ASP A 53 8.61 -8.04 2.22
CA ASP A 53 8.72 -7.02 3.24
C ASP A 53 9.44 -5.80 2.66
N ILE A 54 8.78 -4.65 2.70
CA ILE A 54 9.30 -3.42 2.10
C ILE A 54 9.99 -2.59 3.17
N THR A 55 11.31 -2.55 3.11
CA THR A 55 12.12 -1.74 4.01
C THR A 55 11.78 -0.25 3.86
N LYS A 56 11.52 0.42 4.98
CA LYS A 56 11.17 1.86 5.03
C LYS A 56 10.01 2.20 4.10
N ALA A 57 8.97 1.36 4.10
CA ALA A 57 7.85 1.41 3.18
C ALA A 57 7.25 2.83 3.03
N PHE A 58 6.92 3.50 4.14
CA PHE A 58 6.37 4.85 4.12
C PHE A 58 7.39 5.89 3.63
N ASP A 59 8.65 5.79 4.03
CA ASP A 59 9.70 6.76 3.71
C ASP A 59 10.15 6.66 2.24
N SER A 60 9.88 5.53 1.57
CA SER A 60 10.32 5.27 0.20
C SER A 60 9.33 5.74 -0.87
N VAL A 61 8.11 6.09 -0.53
CA VAL A 61 7.07 6.46 -1.49
C VAL A 61 7.49 7.69 -2.31
N SER A 62 7.55 7.52 -3.62
CA SER A 62 7.82 8.60 -4.57
C SER A 62 6.58 9.49 -4.72
N TRP A 63 6.71 10.79 -4.47
CA TRP A 63 5.60 11.73 -4.62
C TRP A 63 5.11 11.86 -6.06
N PRO A 64 5.98 11.95 -7.09
CA PRO A 64 5.53 11.94 -8.47
C PRO A 64 4.71 10.69 -8.80
N PHE A 65 5.16 9.52 -8.38
CA PHE A 65 4.44 8.27 -8.60
C PHE A 65 3.09 8.26 -7.89
N LEU A 66 3.03 8.67 -6.63
CA LEU A 66 1.77 8.82 -5.90
C LEU A 66 0.78 9.73 -6.62
N LEU A 67 1.23 10.89 -7.12
CA LEU A 67 0.37 11.83 -7.83
C LEU A 67 -0.15 11.27 -9.16
N GLU A 68 0.66 10.47 -9.87
CA GLU A 68 0.20 9.74 -11.06
C GLU A 68 -0.82 8.65 -10.71
N VAL A 69 -0.61 7.89 -9.63
CA VAL A 69 -1.60 6.93 -9.13
C VAL A 69 -2.94 7.61 -8.82
N LEU A 70 -2.90 8.74 -8.10
CA LEU A 70 -4.11 9.51 -7.79
C LEU A 70 -4.80 10.03 -9.05
N LYS A 71 -4.05 10.46 -10.05
CA LYS A 71 -4.59 10.88 -11.35
C LYS A 71 -5.26 9.71 -12.07
N TYR A 72 -4.62 8.55 -12.10
CA TYR A 72 -5.15 7.33 -12.69
C TYR A 72 -6.45 6.87 -12.02
N LEU A 73 -6.53 6.99 -10.70
CA LEU A 73 -7.72 6.68 -9.91
C LEU A 73 -8.84 7.74 -10.03
N GLY A 74 -8.68 8.77 -10.86
CA GLY A 74 -9.70 9.77 -11.13
C GLY A 74 -9.78 10.92 -10.12
N PHE A 75 -8.79 11.08 -9.24
CA PHE A 75 -8.76 12.24 -8.34
C PHE A 75 -8.53 13.54 -9.13
N GLY A 76 -9.43 14.51 -8.95
CA GLY A 76 -9.38 15.80 -9.64
C GLY A 76 -8.11 16.62 -9.30
N PRO A 77 -7.76 17.61 -10.15
CA PRO A 77 -6.54 18.39 -9.99
C PRO A 77 -6.48 19.12 -8.63
N ILE A 78 -7.55 19.76 -8.21
CA ILE A 78 -7.61 20.49 -6.92
C ILE A 78 -7.23 19.58 -5.76
N TRP A 79 -7.73 18.34 -5.76
CA TRP A 79 -7.44 17.39 -4.68
C TRP A 79 -5.97 16.96 -4.68
N ARG A 80 -5.42 16.71 -5.88
CA ARG A 80 -4.00 16.36 -6.06
C ARG A 80 -3.07 17.51 -5.66
N ASP A 81 -3.44 18.75 -5.99
CA ASP A 81 -2.66 19.96 -5.61
C ASP A 81 -2.64 20.12 -4.08
N ILE A 82 -3.76 19.85 -3.39
CA ILE A 82 -3.79 19.88 -1.94
C ILE A 82 -2.85 18.81 -1.35
N ILE A 83 -2.86 17.58 -1.88
CA ILE A 83 -1.92 16.53 -1.43
C ILE A 83 -0.49 16.93 -1.72
N CYS A 84 -0.20 17.47 -2.90
CA CYS A 84 1.13 17.98 -3.25
C CYS A 84 1.61 19.03 -2.26
N GLY A 85 0.76 20.00 -1.92
CA GLY A 85 1.05 21.05 -0.93
C GLY A 85 1.33 20.48 0.47
N LEU A 86 0.53 19.49 0.92
CA LEU A 86 0.75 18.81 2.20
C LEU A 86 2.10 18.09 2.23
N LEU A 87 2.44 17.36 1.18
CA LEU A 87 3.71 16.66 1.06
C LEU A 87 4.88 17.64 1.03
N ALA A 88 4.80 18.68 0.21
CA ALA A 88 5.84 19.71 0.06
C ALA A 88 6.08 20.52 1.35
N SER A 89 5.08 20.66 2.22
CA SER A 89 5.23 21.33 3.52
C SER A 89 5.99 20.49 4.55
N SER A 90 6.24 19.21 4.27
CA SER A 90 6.86 18.30 5.22
C SER A 90 8.37 18.53 5.37
N SER A 91 8.82 18.56 6.61
CA SER A 91 10.22 18.77 6.94
C SER A 91 10.57 18.21 8.31
N THR A 92 11.85 17.97 8.53
CA THR A 92 12.41 17.53 9.80
C THR A 92 13.51 18.48 10.24
N GLN A 93 13.67 18.65 11.55
CA GLN A 93 14.83 19.31 12.15
C GLN A 93 15.46 18.34 13.15
N ILE A 94 16.77 18.33 13.20
CA ILE A 94 17.52 17.49 14.15
C ILE A 94 17.78 18.33 15.39
N LEU A 95 17.41 17.80 16.55
CA LEU A 95 17.75 18.37 17.83
C LEU A 95 19.13 17.85 18.26
N LEU A 96 20.10 18.73 18.40
CA LEU A 96 21.44 18.41 18.86
C LEU A 96 21.77 19.21 20.13
N ASN A 97 22.02 18.53 21.22
CA ASN A 97 22.33 19.14 22.52
C ASN A 97 21.34 20.27 22.93
N GLY A 98 20.05 20.05 22.68
CA GLY A 98 19.00 21.03 23.02
C GLY A 98 18.80 22.16 21.99
N SER A 99 19.62 22.24 20.95
CA SER A 99 19.50 23.23 19.87
C SER A 99 18.91 22.61 18.61
N LEU A 100 17.95 23.30 18.00
CA LEU A 100 17.37 22.90 16.73
C LEU A 100 18.34 23.23 15.59
N GLY A 101 18.67 22.20 14.79
CA GLY A 101 19.42 22.35 13.55
C GLY A 101 18.58 22.94 12.41
N ASN A 102 19.18 23.02 11.23
CA ASN A 102 18.53 23.52 10.03
C ASN A 102 17.34 22.66 9.62
N LYS A 103 16.34 23.29 9.02
CA LYS A 103 15.17 22.61 8.47
C LYS A 103 15.55 21.82 7.24
N ILE A 104 15.26 20.52 7.25
CA ILE A 104 15.48 19.57 6.15
C ILE A 104 14.12 19.31 5.48
N ALA A 105 13.92 19.82 4.27
CA ALA A 105 12.70 19.55 3.51
C ALA A 105 12.70 18.12 2.97
N HIS A 106 11.57 17.42 3.12
CA HIS A 106 11.41 16.10 2.53
C HIS A 106 11.19 16.22 1.02
N ARG A 107 11.59 15.21 0.27
CA ARG A 107 11.39 15.11 -1.19
C ARG A 107 10.69 13.82 -1.61
N ARG A 108 10.42 12.94 -0.66
CA ARG A 108 9.71 11.66 -0.81
C ARG A 108 9.20 11.19 0.55
N GLY A 109 8.42 10.13 0.53
CA GLY A 109 7.90 9.49 1.72
C GLY A 109 6.59 10.10 2.21
N LEU A 110 5.90 9.33 3.04
CA LEU A 110 4.67 9.72 3.71
C LEU A 110 4.95 9.84 5.20
N ARG A 111 4.49 10.93 5.81
CA ARG A 111 4.71 11.14 7.24
C ARG A 111 3.93 10.11 8.05
N GLN A 112 4.65 9.39 8.92
CA GLN A 112 4.03 8.50 9.90
C GLN A 112 3.27 9.34 10.93
N GLY A 113 2.01 8.96 11.18
CA GLY A 113 1.12 9.69 12.09
C GLY A 113 0.16 10.68 11.41
N ASP A 114 0.38 11.07 10.16
CA ASP A 114 -0.60 11.85 9.41
C ASP A 114 -1.79 10.95 9.00
N PRO A 115 -3.04 11.34 9.28
CA PRO A 115 -4.22 10.51 9.02
C PRO A 115 -4.38 10.02 7.56
N PRO A 116 -4.04 10.80 6.51
CA PRO A 116 -4.13 10.33 5.13
C PRO A 116 -3.00 9.39 4.71
N SER A 117 -1.85 9.39 5.40
CA SER A 117 -0.65 8.66 4.98
C SER A 117 -0.88 7.15 4.82
N PRO A 118 -1.53 6.42 5.74
CA PRO A 118 -1.80 5.00 5.55
C PRO A 118 -2.66 4.73 4.31
N MET A 119 -3.66 5.57 4.06
CA MET A 119 -4.57 5.41 2.92
C MET A 119 -3.84 5.67 1.58
N LEU A 120 -3.02 6.73 1.51
CA LEU A 120 -2.19 7.02 0.34
C LEU A 120 -1.19 5.90 0.08
N PHE A 121 -0.61 5.33 1.14
CA PHE A 121 0.29 4.19 1.03
C PHE A 121 -0.41 2.96 0.41
N ILE A 122 -1.63 2.65 0.87
CA ILE A 122 -2.41 1.53 0.33
C ILE A 122 -2.70 1.73 -1.16
N LEU A 123 -3.08 2.94 -1.59
CA LEU A 123 -3.32 3.21 -3.01
C LEU A 123 -2.07 2.95 -3.87
N VAL A 124 -0.89 3.30 -3.36
CA VAL A 124 0.39 3.00 -4.01
C VAL A 124 0.66 1.50 -4.05
N MET A 125 0.40 0.79 -2.95
CA MET A 125 0.63 -0.65 -2.85
C MET A 125 -0.34 -1.48 -3.68
N ASP A 126 -1.55 -0.99 -3.92
CA ASP A 126 -2.53 -1.68 -4.76
C ASP A 126 -2.08 -1.80 -6.22
N ILE A 127 -1.22 -0.90 -6.69
CA ILE A 127 -0.58 -1.03 -8.00
C ILE A 127 0.28 -2.31 -8.09
N LEU A 128 0.99 -2.67 -7.01
CA LEU A 128 1.74 -3.93 -6.96
C LEU A 128 0.78 -5.13 -7.07
N CYS A 129 -0.36 -5.08 -6.38
CA CYS A 129 -1.40 -6.12 -6.49
C CYS A 129 -1.93 -6.22 -7.94
N ALA A 130 -2.16 -5.09 -8.60
CA ALA A 130 -2.58 -5.05 -10.00
C ALA A 130 -1.52 -5.64 -10.94
N MET A 131 -0.25 -5.37 -10.70
CA MET A 131 0.86 -5.97 -11.47
C MET A 131 0.93 -7.48 -11.30
N VAL A 132 0.78 -8.00 -10.07
CA VAL A 132 0.73 -9.45 -9.80
C VAL A 132 -0.46 -10.08 -10.52
N LYS A 133 -1.63 -9.45 -10.47
CA LYS A 133 -2.82 -9.91 -11.18
C LYS A 133 -2.56 -9.98 -12.69
N LYS A 134 -2.00 -8.94 -13.29
CA LYS A 134 -1.65 -8.90 -14.70
C LYS A 134 -0.65 -9.99 -15.08
N ALA A 135 0.39 -10.21 -14.28
CA ALA A 135 1.35 -11.28 -14.49
C ALA A 135 0.69 -12.68 -14.47
N SER A 136 -0.34 -12.87 -13.63
CA SER A 136 -1.13 -14.09 -13.62
C SER A 136 -2.00 -14.23 -14.87
N GLU A 137 -2.65 -13.16 -15.32
CA GLU A 137 -3.47 -13.14 -16.55
C GLU A 137 -2.62 -13.41 -17.82
N GLU A 138 -1.38 -12.95 -17.83
CA GLU A 138 -0.41 -13.20 -18.92
C GLU A 138 0.27 -14.58 -18.82
N GLY A 139 -0.11 -15.40 -17.84
CA GLY A 139 0.42 -16.76 -17.67
C GLY A 139 1.85 -16.84 -17.09
N LEU A 140 2.41 -15.70 -16.63
CA LEU A 140 3.73 -15.67 -15.99
C LEU A 140 3.69 -16.26 -14.57
N LEU A 141 2.51 -16.26 -13.93
CA LEU A 141 2.27 -16.87 -12.65
C LEU A 141 1.18 -17.94 -12.81
N GLN A 142 1.48 -19.16 -12.39
CA GLN A 142 0.49 -20.23 -12.41
C GLN A 142 -0.40 -20.14 -11.15
N PRO A 143 -1.73 -20.16 -11.31
CA PRO A 143 -2.64 -20.22 -10.17
C PRO A 143 -2.41 -21.52 -9.38
N LEU A 144 -2.70 -21.48 -8.10
CA LEU A 144 -2.79 -22.71 -7.31
C LEU A 144 -3.92 -23.55 -7.90
N ALA A 145 -3.62 -24.78 -8.34
CA ALA A 145 -4.64 -25.68 -8.84
C ALA A 145 -5.67 -25.94 -7.72
N THR A 146 -6.82 -25.32 -7.82
CA THR A 146 -7.99 -25.72 -7.04
C THR A 146 -8.51 -27.01 -7.70
N ARG A 147 -8.41 -28.14 -7.01
CA ARG A 147 -9.22 -29.29 -7.39
C ARG A 147 -10.67 -28.83 -7.32
N ALA A 148 -11.39 -28.84 -8.44
CA ALA A 148 -12.83 -28.75 -8.41
C ALA A 148 -13.34 -29.82 -7.44
N LEU A 149 -14.05 -29.38 -6.42
CA LEU A 149 -14.82 -30.25 -5.54
C LEU A 149 -15.99 -30.81 -6.32
#